data_335c31ef0241998c1e66249828029110
#
_entry.id   335c31ef0241998c1e66249828029110
#
_cell.length_a   1.000
_cell.length_b   1.000
_cell.length_c   1.000
_cell.angle_alpha   90.00
_cell.angle_beta   90.00
_cell.angle_gamma   90.00
#
_symmetry.space_group_name_H-M   'P 1'
#
loop_
_entity.id
_entity.type
_entity.pdbx_description
1 polymer ?
#
loop_
_entity_poly.entity_id
_entity_poly.type
_entity_poly.pdbx_seq_one_letter_code
_entity_poly.pdbx_strand_id
1 'polypeptide(L)'
;MRKNTIISCLFVVCSLSLPLTAEDQRPAKPNVVLMFVDDLGWQDVKCYDIDKPSPMETPNLDALAKKGVQFWHGYSPAPTCAPSRCALLSGIHPARAQKTHVVGGAPPHPHHDIGTTVMSPWYSGRMPETTFNLAKAMKAEG
;
A
#
# COMPACT_ATOMS: atom_id res chain seq x y z
N MET A 1 -49.60 -40.03 -49.03
CA MET A 1 -49.70 -39.12 -47.85
C MET A 1 -48.81 -39.63 -46.76
N ARG A 2 -47.61 -39.01 -46.57
CA ARG A 2 -46.66 -39.38 -45.52
C ARG A 2 -46.81 -38.38 -44.39
N LYS A 3 -47.16 -38.88 -43.21
CA LYS A 3 -47.24 -38.06 -41.96
C LYS A 3 -45.82 -37.96 -41.34
N ASN A 4 -45.25 -36.77 -41.34
CA ASN A 4 -43.98 -36.48 -40.63
C ASN A 4 -44.29 -36.25 -39.16
N THR A 5 -43.84 -37.17 -38.33
CA THR A 5 -43.87 -37.02 -36.87
C THR A 5 -42.60 -36.29 -36.46
N ILE A 6 -42.74 -35.05 -36.03
CA ILE A 6 -41.65 -34.25 -35.46
C ILE A 6 -41.54 -34.64 -33.98
N ILE A 7 -40.45 -35.32 -33.62
CA ILE A 7 -40.09 -35.63 -32.23
C ILE A 7 -39.34 -34.38 -31.70
N SER A 8 -40.03 -33.63 -30.83
CA SER A 8 -39.44 -32.50 -30.13
C SER A 8 -38.67 -33.02 -28.91
N CYS A 9 -37.35 -33.08 -29.02
CA CYS A 9 -36.48 -33.35 -27.86
C CYS A 9 -36.36 -32.08 -27.00
N LEU A 10 -37.10 -32.10 -25.89
CA LEU A 10 -36.99 -31.08 -24.87
C LEU A 10 -35.73 -31.34 -24.02
N PHE A 11 -34.65 -30.64 -24.30
CA PHE A 11 -33.46 -30.64 -23.45
C PHE A 11 -33.76 -29.79 -22.19
N VAL A 12 -34.08 -30.44 -21.11
CA VAL A 12 -34.09 -29.81 -19.78
C VAL A 12 -32.66 -29.68 -19.31
N VAL A 13 -32.05 -28.53 -19.54
CA VAL A 13 -30.75 -28.16 -18.92
C VAL A 13 -31.04 -27.79 -17.46
N CYS A 14 -30.91 -28.78 -16.58
CA CYS A 14 -30.92 -28.56 -15.14
C CYS A 14 -29.58 -27.91 -14.78
N SER A 15 -29.52 -26.59 -14.76
CA SER A 15 -28.37 -25.81 -14.24
C SER A 15 -28.32 -26.00 -12.72
N LEU A 16 -27.56 -27.00 -12.27
CA LEU A 16 -27.12 -27.07 -10.87
C LEU A 16 -26.12 -25.91 -10.66
N SER A 17 -26.62 -24.77 -10.27
CA SER A 17 -25.80 -23.71 -9.67
C SER A 17 -25.40 -24.16 -8.27
N LEU A 18 -24.30 -24.90 -8.18
CA LEU A 18 -23.60 -25.09 -6.92
C LEU A 18 -23.11 -23.73 -6.45
N PRO A 19 -23.48 -23.26 -5.27
CA PRO A 19 -22.85 -22.08 -4.72
C PRO A 19 -21.36 -22.42 -4.49
N LEU A 20 -20.46 -21.84 -5.30
CA LEU A 20 -19.04 -21.84 -5.02
C LEU A 20 -18.81 -20.90 -3.82
N THR A 21 -19.15 -21.34 -2.63
CA THR A 21 -18.64 -20.72 -1.42
C THR A 21 -17.20 -21.17 -1.28
N ALA A 22 -16.29 -20.42 -1.84
CA ALA A 22 -14.88 -20.52 -1.46
C ALA A 22 -14.84 -20.15 0.03
N GLU A 23 -14.79 -21.15 0.87
CA GLU A 23 -14.57 -20.97 2.31
C GLU A 23 -13.23 -20.24 2.45
N ASP A 24 -13.26 -19.05 3.01
CA ASP A 24 -12.07 -18.23 3.22
C ASP A 24 -11.21 -18.91 4.30
N GLN A 25 -10.24 -19.70 3.85
CA GLN A 25 -9.33 -20.45 4.74
C GLN A 25 -8.25 -19.55 5.38
N ARG A 26 -8.37 -18.23 5.22
CA ARG A 26 -7.42 -17.32 5.87
C ARG A 26 -7.62 -17.35 7.38
N PRO A 27 -6.54 -17.37 8.17
CA PRO A 27 -6.65 -17.29 9.62
C PRO A 27 -7.34 -15.99 10.02
N ALA A 28 -8.21 -16.07 11.02
CA ALA A 28 -8.96 -14.91 11.53
C ALA A 28 -8.03 -13.79 12.02
N LYS A 29 -6.82 -14.14 12.48
CA LYS A 29 -5.76 -13.21 12.88
C LYS A 29 -4.46 -13.60 12.16
N PRO A 30 -4.19 -13.07 10.97
CA PRO A 30 -2.95 -13.38 10.25
C PRO A 30 -1.76 -12.64 10.86
N ASN A 31 -0.58 -13.25 10.77
CA ASN A 31 0.67 -12.53 10.99
C ASN A 31 0.91 -11.56 9.84
N VAL A 32 1.29 -10.33 10.16
CA VAL A 32 1.59 -9.28 9.19
C VAL A 32 3.05 -8.89 9.29
N VAL A 33 3.79 -9.02 8.19
CA VAL A 33 5.16 -8.55 8.08
C VAL A 33 5.16 -7.34 7.15
N LEU A 34 5.50 -6.18 7.69
CA LEU A 34 5.63 -4.94 6.95
C LEU A 34 7.10 -4.64 6.69
N MET A 35 7.54 -4.75 5.43
CA MET A 35 8.88 -4.37 5.01
C MET A 35 8.82 -2.95 4.43
N PHE A 36 9.48 -2.03 5.10
CA PHE A 36 9.59 -0.64 4.66
C PHE A 36 11.03 -0.30 4.37
N VAL A 37 11.35 -0.12 3.10
CA VAL A 37 12.72 0.12 2.63
C VAL A 37 12.94 1.62 2.48
N ASP A 38 14.04 2.12 3.05
CA ASP A 38 14.43 3.52 2.99
C ASP A 38 15.17 3.82 1.69
N ASP A 39 14.90 4.98 1.11
CA ASP A 39 15.55 5.49 -0.11
C ASP A 39 15.49 4.53 -1.33
N LEU A 40 14.53 3.63 -1.38
CA LEU A 40 14.31 2.76 -2.53
C LEU A 40 13.36 3.43 -3.54
N GLY A 41 13.85 3.72 -4.72
CA GLY A 41 13.03 4.11 -5.86
C GLY A 41 12.25 2.92 -6.42
N TRP A 42 11.08 3.16 -6.96
CA TRP A 42 10.25 2.07 -7.48
C TRP A 42 10.89 1.34 -8.68
N GLN A 43 11.73 2.01 -9.47
CA GLN A 43 12.48 1.40 -10.57
C GLN A 43 13.81 0.77 -10.12
N ASP A 44 14.17 0.85 -8.84
CA ASP A 44 15.33 0.15 -8.30
C ASP A 44 15.02 -1.35 -8.05
N VAL A 45 13.76 -1.73 -8.16
CA VAL A 45 13.30 -3.11 -8.06
C VAL A 45 12.95 -3.65 -9.45
N LYS A 46 13.55 -4.77 -9.83
CA LYS A 46 13.48 -5.30 -11.19
C LYS A 46 12.06 -5.65 -11.66
N CYS A 47 11.18 -6.05 -10.76
CA CYS A 47 9.78 -6.31 -11.10
C CYS A 47 8.99 -5.06 -11.56
N TYR A 48 9.56 -3.86 -11.39
CA TYR A 48 9.01 -2.60 -11.88
C TYR A 48 9.77 -2.00 -13.07
N ASP A 49 10.65 -2.76 -13.71
CA ASP A 49 11.35 -2.28 -14.91
C ASP A 49 10.35 -1.93 -16.02
N ILE A 50 10.39 -0.66 -16.49
CA ILE A 50 9.54 -0.19 -17.57
C ILE A 50 10.41 0.21 -18.78
N ASP A 51 11.29 1.22 -18.59
CA ASP A 51 12.00 1.85 -19.69
C ASP A 51 13.39 1.27 -19.91
N LYS A 52 14.09 0.98 -18.82
CA LYS A 52 15.44 0.39 -18.85
C LYS A 52 15.56 -0.65 -17.75
N PRO A 53 16.25 -1.75 -18.01
CA PRO A 53 16.54 -2.73 -16.98
C PRO A 53 17.25 -2.09 -15.80
N SER A 54 16.73 -2.28 -14.60
CA SER A 54 17.42 -1.88 -13.37
C SER A 54 18.78 -2.59 -13.28
N PRO A 55 19.87 -1.89 -12.95
CA PRO A 55 21.13 -2.53 -12.66
C PRO A 55 21.10 -3.34 -11.36
N MET A 56 20.07 -3.13 -10.54
CA MET A 56 19.89 -3.82 -9.28
C MET A 56 19.29 -5.20 -9.50
N GLU A 57 19.85 -6.19 -8.82
CA GLU A 57 19.29 -7.54 -8.84
C GLU A 57 18.45 -7.78 -7.59
N THR A 58 17.14 -8.02 -7.79
CA THR A 58 16.18 -8.17 -6.71
C THR A 58 15.39 -9.48 -6.80
N PRO A 59 16.06 -10.64 -6.90
CA PRO A 59 15.41 -11.91 -7.24
C PRO A 59 14.34 -12.34 -6.24
N ASN A 60 14.52 -12.03 -4.95
CA ASN A 60 13.56 -12.38 -3.91
C ASN A 60 12.31 -11.49 -3.96
N LEU A 61 12.47 -10.19 -4.23
CA LEU A 61 11.34 -9.27 -4.43
C LEU A 61 10.58 -9.60 -5.71
N ASP A 62 11.29 -9.92 -6.78
CA ASP A 62 10.71 -10.35 -8.04
C ASP A 62 9.90 -11.65 -7.89
N ALA A 63 10.41 -12.59 -7.11
CA ALA A 63 9.69 -13.82 -6.80
C ALA A 63 8.45 -13.57 -5.94
N LEU A 64 8.52 -12.63 -5.01
CA LEU A 64 7.38 -12.22 -4.19
C LEU A 64 6.31 -11.52 -5.05
N ALA A 65 6.71 -10.61 -5.93
CA ALA A 65 5.81 -9.91 -6.85
C ALA A 65 5.05 -10.89 -7.76
N LYS A 66 5.71 -11.95 -8.24
CA LYS A 66 5.07 -13.01 -9.05
C LYS A 66 4.04 -13.84 -8.29
N LYS A 67 4.15 -13.95 -6.98
CA LYS A 67 3.26 -14.75 -6.11
C LYS A 67 2.16 -13.92 -5.44
N GLY A 68 2.35 -12.61 -5.38
CA GLY A 68 1.48 -11.69 -4.70
C GLY A 68 0.78 -10.71 -5.63
N VAL A 69 0.44 -9.55 -5.10
CA VAL A 69 -0.15 -8.44 -5.84
C VAL A 69 0.86 -7.31 -5.94
N GLN A 70 1.07 -6.81 -7.14
CA GLN A 70 1.94 -5.68 -7.44
C GLN A 70 1.10 -4.44 -7.74
N PHE A 71 1.38 -3.34 -7.05
CA PHE A 71 0.67 -2.08 -7.25
C PHE A 71 1.50 -1.14 -8.12
N TRP A 72 0.99 -0.81 -9.31
CA TRP A 72 1.64 0.13 -10.22
C TRP A 72 1.44 1.60 -9.84
N HIS A 73 0.41 1.90 -9.08
CA HIS A 73 0.04 3.24 -8.63
C HIS A 73 0.06 3.36 -7.09
N GLY A 74 1.10 2.80 -6.47
CA GLY A 74 1.37 2.99 -5.05
C GLY A 74 2.23 4.23 -4.83
N TYR A 75 1.77 5.17 -4.00
CA TYR A 75 2.48 6.41 -3.74
C TYR A 75 2.81 6.57 -2.27
N SER A 76 4.04 6.97 -1.99
CA SER A 76 4.42 7.42 -0.66
C SER A 76 3.73 8.77 -0.35
N PRO A 77 3.24 8.98 0.87
CA PRO A 77 2.58 10.22 1.25
C PRO A 77 3.52 11.42 1.36
N ALA A 78 4.83 11.20 1.31
CA ALA A 78 5.85 12.25 1.30
C ALA A 78 7.12 11.77 0.58
N PRO A 79 7.93 12.70 0.05
CA PRO A 79 9.16 12.34 -0.67
C PRO A 79 10.34 11.99 0.24
N THR A 80 10.18 12.10 1.57
CA THR A 80 11.26 11.86 2.53
C THR A 80 10.85 10.87 3.62
N CYS A 81 11.85 10.28 4.28
CA CYS A 81 11.69 9.16 5.21
C CYS A 81 10.80 9.46 6.43
N ALA A 82 11.10 10.50 7.22
CA ALA A 82 10.39 10.73 8.48
C ALA A 82 8.90 11.07 8.31
N PRO A 83 8.48 11.93 7.39
CA PRO A 83 7.07 12.16 7.10
C PRO A 83 6.35 10.91 6.60
N SER A 84 6.98 10.16 5.70
CA SER A 84 6.41 8.91 5.17
C SER A 84 6.22 7.85 6.26
N ARG A 85 7.23 7.68 7.13
CA ARG A 85 7.16 6.75 8.27
C ARG A 85 6.10 7.17 9.29
N CYS A 86 6.01 8.48 9.56
CA CYS A 86 4.96 9.01 10.43
C CYS A 86 3.57 8.69 9.89
N ALA A 87 3.34 8.92 8.60
CA ALA A 87 2.07 8.61 7.96
C ALA A 87 1.77 7.10 7.95
N LEU A 88 2.76 6.26 7.63
CA LEU A 88 2.61 4.82 7.66
C LEU A 88 2.19 4.29 9.04
N LEU A 89 2.83 4.79 10.09
CA LEU A 89 2.56 4.34 11.45
C LEU A 89 1.27 4.90 12.03
N SER A 90 0.91 6.15 11.70
CA SER A 90 -0.23 6.84 12.29
C SER A 90 -1.51 6.80 11.44
N GLY A 91 -1.40 6.49 10.14
CA GLY A 91 -2.51 6.65 9.19
C GLY A 91 -2.87 8.12 8.91
N ILE A 92 -2.06 9.08 9.35
CA ILE A 92 -2.34 10.52 9.23
C ILE A 92 -1.42 11.12 8.17
N HIS A 93 -2.00 11.85 7.21
CA HIS A 93 -1.21 12.54 6.19
C HIS A 93 -0.18 13.51 6.82
N PRO A 94 1.06 13.61 6.29
CA PRO A 94 2.14 14.39 6.90
C PRO A 94 1.81 15.84 7.17
N ALA A 95 1.08 16.52 6.28
CA ALA A 95 0.66 17.89 6.48
C ALA A 95 -0.30 18.05 7.68
N ARG A 96 -1.21 17.08 7.87
CA ARG A 96 -2.13 17.07 9.00
C ARG A 96 -1.43 16.70 10.30
N ALA A 97 -0.44 15.81 10.23
CA ALA A 97 0.39 15.43 11.37
C ALA A 97 1.42 16.51 11.73
N GLN A 98 1.54 17.56 10.90
CA GLN A 98 2.56 18.59 10.99
C GLN A 98 4.00 18.02 11.02
N LYS A 99 4.20 16.86 10.43
CA LYS A 99 5.49 16.19 10.26
C LYS A 99 5.86 16.20 8.78
N THR A 100 6.37 17.33 8.33
CA THR A 100 6.65 17.58 6.90
C THR A 100 8.13 17.55 6.55
N HIS A 101 9.00 17.44 7.56
CA HIS A 101 10.45 17.47 7.37
C HIS A 101 11.15 16.33 8.11
N VAL A 102 12.38 16.01 7.66
CA VAL A 102 13.19 14.91 8.20
C VAL A 102 13.78 15.25 9.57
N VAL A 103 14.24 16.49 9.72
CA VAL A 103 14.94 16.93 10.93
C VAL A 103 13.97 17.06 12.10
N GLY A 104 14.48 16.84 13.30
CA GLY A 104 13.76 17.01 14.56
C GLY A 104 13.14 18.41 14.65
N GLY A 105 11.92 18.51 15.18
CA GLY A 105 11.11 19.71 15.16
C GLY A 105 11.86 20.97 15.52
N ALA A 106 11.76 21.91 14.61
CA ALA A 106 12.08 23.29 14.92
C ALA A 106 10.77 24.04 15.15
N PRO A 107 10.71 24.93 16.13
CA PRO A 107 9.65 25.93 16.14
C PRO A 107 9.70 26.70 14.83
N PRO A 108 8.58 27.31 14.41
CA PRO A 108 8.59 28.17 13.23
C PRO A 108 9.73 29.17 13.40
N HIS A 109 10.76 29.00 12.62
CA HIS A 109 11.87 29.94 12.60
C HIS A 109 11.54 31.00 11.55
N PRO A 110 11.26 32.25 11.94
CA PRO A 110 11.15 33.37 11.02
C PRO A 110 12.46 33.63 10.28
N HIS A 111 13.54 32.93 10.61
CA HIS A 111 14.89 33.14 10.09
C HIS A 111 15.34 32.09 9.04
N HIS A 112 14.50 31.22 8.59
CA HIS A 112 14.78 30.44 7.38
C HIS A 112 14.60 31.24 6.10
N ASP A 113 14.39 32.52 6.26
CA ASP A 113 14.27 33.49 5.17
C ASP A 113 15.65 33.87 4.60
N ILE A 114 16.37 32.89 4.14
CA ILE A 114 17.57 33.12 3.35
C ILE A 114 17.11 33.37 1.91
N GLY A 115 16.47 34.53 1.68
CA GLY A 115 16.15 34.99 0.33
C GLY A 115 15.15 34.13 -0.46
N THR A 116 14.35 33.30 0.20
CA THR A 116 13.30 32.55 -0.44
C THR A 116 11.95 33.24 -0.30
N THR A 117 11.16 33.20 -1.36
CA THR A 117 9.81 33.81 -1.39
C THR A 117 8.79 33.01 -0.58
N VAL A 118 9.15 31.81 -0.11
CA VAL A 118 8.27 30.86 0.57
C VAL A 118 8.90 30.46 1.90
N MET A 119 8.18 30.71 2.99
CA MET A 119 8.58 30.23 4.33
C MET A 119 8.22 28.76 4.50
N SER A 120 9.10 28.00 5.13
CA SER A 120 8.79 26.63 5.54
C SER A 120 7.66 26.64 6.59
N PRO A 121 6.67 25.77 6.48
CA PRO A 121 5.63 25.64 7.50
C PRO A 121 6.26 25.16 8.82
N TRP A 122 5.60 25.48 9.91
CA TRP A 122 5.92 24.84 11.18
C TRP A 122 5.79 23.31 11.09
N TYR A 123 6.76 22.59 11.64
CA TYR A 123 6.72 21.14 11.67
C TYR A 123 7.12 20.57 13.03
N SER A 124 6.48 19.46 13.39
CA SER A 124 6.75 18.73 14.63
C SER A 124 7.98 17.84 14.48
N GLY A 125 8.79 17.75 15.51
CA GLY A 125 9.95 16.85 15.55
C GLY A 125 9.58 15.40 15.74
N ARG A 126 8.44 15.14 16.35
CA ARG A 126 7.98 13.79 16.69
C ARG A 126 6.46 13.68 16.59
N MET A 127 5.99 12.47 16.45
CA MET A 127 4.58 12.16 16.60
C MET A 127 4.17 12.33 18.07
N PRO A 128 3.02 12.96 18.35
CA PRO A 128 2.51 13.06 19.73
C PRO A 128 2.34 11.69 20.38
N GLU A 129 2.64 11.55 21.64
CA GLU A 129 2.52 10.26 22.38
C GLU A 129 1.09 9.74 22.44
N THR A 130 0.12 10.67 22.41
CA THR A 130 -1.31 10.35 22.39
C THR A 130 -1.80 9.82 21.04
N THR A 131 -0.98 9.93 19.99
CA THR A 131 -1.38 9.45 18.65
C THR A 131 -1.58 7.94 18.68
N PHE A 132 -2.76 7.51 18.25
CA PHE A 132 -3.00 6.11 17.94
C PHE A 132 -2.17 5.72 16.72
N ASN A 133 -1.49 4.60 16.79
CA ASN A 133 -0.61 4.16 15.72
C ASN A 133 -0.71 2.65 15.50
N LEU A 134 -0.14 2.19 14.39
CA LEU A 134 -0.19 0.79 13.98
C LEU A 134 0.27 -0.18 15.08
N ALA A 135 1.35 0.15 15.79
CA ALA A 135 1.84 -0.70 16.87
C ALA A 135 0.85 -0.82 18.05
N LYS A 136 0.20 0.30 18.40
CA LYS A 136 -0.86 0.30 19.43
C LYS A 136 -2.08 -0.49 18.97
N ALA A 137 -2.46 -0.37 17.69
CA ALA A 137 -3.55 -1.15 17.11
C ALA A 137 -3.27 -2.64 17.19
N MET A 138 -2.11 -3.06 16.70
CA MET A 138 -1.72 -4.48 16.72
C MET A 138 -1.65 -5.04 18.15
N LYS A 139 -1.13 -4.25 19.10
CA LYS A 139 -1.08 -4.66 20.51
C LYS A 139 -2.46 -4.80 21.14
N ALA A 140 -3.43 -4.01 20.72
CA ALA A 140 -4.81 -4.10 21.23
C ALA A 140 -5.55 -5.35 20.74
N GLU A 141 -5.18 -5.84 19.58
CA GLU A 141 -5.76 -7.03 18.97
C GLU A 141 -5.10 -8.36 19.40
N GLY A 142 -4.01 -8.31 20.15
CA GLY A 142 -3.27 -9.48 20.67
C GLY A 142 -2.01 -9.69 19.91
#